data_9f2dd564f493269447503121766e0f71
#
_entry.id   9f2dd564f493269447503121766e0f71
#
_cell.length_a   1.000
_cell.length_b   1.000
_cell.length_c   1.000
_cell.angle_alpha   90.00
_cell.angle_beta   90.00
_cell.angle_gamma   90.00
#
_symmetry.space_group_name_H-M   'P 1'
#
loop_
_entity.id
_entity.type
_entity.pdbx_description
1 polymer ?
#
loop_
_entity_poly.entity_id
_entity_poly.type
_entity_poly.pdbx_seq_one_letter_code
_entity_poly.pdbx_strand_id
1 'polypeptide(L)'
;MEDNSIGIKEALTSTCQEVLDLNKHHQQEWITIETLDRIKERRNKKAAINNSRTRAEKVQAQAENIEANKKVKKSIKTDKQKYVEELATTAEKAAREGNAKQLYDTTKKLTGKYSKPERPVKDKEGRPITEIQQQRNK
;
A
#
# COMPACT_ATOMS: atom_id res chain seq x y z
N MET A 1 -15.04 38.24 -13.61
CA MET A 1 -13.67 37.65 -13.70
C MET A 1 -13.48 36.36 -12.92
N GLU A 2 -14.30 36.03 -11.94
CA GLU A 2 -14.18 34.80 -11.12
C GLU A 2 -14.62 33.52 -11.86
N ASP A 3 -15.63 33.62 -12.75
CA ASP A 3 -16.16 32.43 -13.48
C ASP A 3 -15.14 31.75 -14.40
N ASN A 4 -14.22 32.55 -14.98
CA ASN A 4 -13.20 32.00 -15.88
C ASN A 4 -12.11 31.16 -15.13
N SER A 5 -11.87 31.50 -13.86
CA SER A 5 -10.92 30.78 -13.00
C SER A 5 -11.44 29.42 -12.56
N ILE A 6 -12.76 29.29 -12.36
CA ILE A 6 -13.41 28.02 -11.96
C ILE A 6 -13.39 27.05 -13.14
N GLY A 7 -13.75 27.50 -14.35
CA GLY A 7 -13.72 26.66 -15.54
C GLY A 7 -12.34 26.13 -15.90
N ILE A 8 -11.27 26.93 -15.70
CA ILE A 8 -9.89 26.50 -15.92
C ILE A 8 -9.46 25.45 -14.88
N LYS A 9 -9.86 25.62 -13.63
CA LYS A 9 -9.56 24.62 -12.57
C LYS A 9 -10.27 23.30 -12.83
N GLU A 10 -11.53 23.33 -13.23
CA GLU A 10 -12.29 22.12 -13.55
C GLU A 10 -11.73 21.40 -14.79
N ALA A 11 -11.37 22.13 -15.83
CA ALA A 11 -10.75 21.57 -17.03
C ALA A 11 -9.38 20.93 -16.72
N LEU A 12 -8.54 21.61 -15.93
CA LEU A 12 -7.25 21.06 -15.47
C LEU A 12 -7.44 19.83 -14.60
N THR A 13 -8.39 19.83 -13.69
CA THR A 13 -8.67 18.69 -12.81
C THR A 13 -9.17 17.49 -13.60
N SER A 14 -10.07 17.71 -14.57
CA SER A 14 -10.59 16.67 -15.46
C SER A 14 -9.47 16.07 -16.32
N THR A 15 -8.65 16.93 -16.95
CA THR A 15 -7.53 16.47 -17.77
C THR A 15 -6.48 15.72 -16.94
N CYS A 16 -6.19 16.18 -15.73
CA CYS A 16 -5.30 15.46 -14.80
C CYS A 16 -5.88 14.09 -14.39
N GLN A 17 -7.18 13.98 -14.20
CA GLN A 17 -7.84 12.71 -13.89
C GLN A 17 -7.85 11.74 -15.08
N GLU A 18 -7.99 12.23 -16.30
CA GLU A 18 -7.95 11.40 -17.51
C GLU A 18 -6.53 10.92 -17.86
N VAL A 19 -5.53 11.78 -17.72
CA VAL A 19 -4.15 11.48 -18.15
C VAL A 19 -3.34 10.75 -17.05
N LEU A 20 -3.60 11.06 -15.79
CA LEU A 20 -2.88 10.49 -14.64
C LEU A 20 -3.63 9.33 -14.02
N ASP A 21 -4.37 8.55 -14.72
CA ASP A 21 -5.05 7.36 -14.19
C ASP A 21 -5.04 7.36 -12.65
N LEU A 22 -6.17 7.62 -12.01
CA LEU A 22 -6.28 7.64 -10.54
C LEU A 22 -5.49 6.47 -9.99
N ASN A 23 -4.37 6.74 -9.38
CA ASN A 23 -3.49 5.75 -8.77
C ASN A 23 -4.36 5.00 -7.76
N LYS A 24 -5.04 3.95 -8.25
CA LYS A 24 -5.89 3.07 -7.43
C LYS A 24 -4.92 2.49 -6.43
N HIS A 25 -4.89 3.07 -5.24
CA HIS A 25 -4.16 2.51 -4.12
C HIS A 25 -4.56 1.04 -4.03
N HIS A 26 -3.65 0.17 -4.44
CA HIS A 26 -3.83 -1.27 -4.35
C HIS A 26 -4.05 -1.57 -2.87
N GLN A 27 -5.31 -1.70 -2.48
CA GLN A 27 -5.64 -2.11 -1.11
C GLN A 27 -5.03 -3.48 -0.91
N GLN A 28 -4.23 -3.61 0.13
CA GLN A 28 -3.66 -4.90 0.49
C GLN A 28 -4.80 -5.86 0.80
N GLU A 29 -4.80 -7.05 0.20
CA GLU A 29 -5.86 -8.06 0.34
C GLU A 29 -6.18 -8.40 1.81
N TRP A 30 -5.23 -8.20 2.71
CA TRP A 30 -5.34 -8.52 4.13
C TRP A 30 -5.94 -7.40 5.00
N ILE A 31 -6.28 -6.22 4.46
CA ILE A 31 -6.87 -5.12 5.22
C ILE A 31 -8.38 -5.27 5.26
N THR A 32 -8.95 -5.33 6.46
CA THR A 32 -10.41 -5.41 6.66
C THR A 32 -11.09 -4.06 6.43
N ILE A 33 -12.40 -4.11 6.13
CA ILE A 33 -13.24 -2.92 5.96
C ILE A 33 -13.23 -2.07 7.23
N GLU A 34 -13.27 -2.69 8.42
CA GLU A 34 -13.19 -1.98 9.71
C GLU A 34 -11.90 -1.18 9.85
N THR A 35 -10.78 -1.74 9.40
CA THR A 35 -9.49 -1.04 9.43
C THR A 35 -9.48 0.12 8.44
N LEU A 36 -10.11 -0.02 7.27
CA LEU A 36 -10.27 1.08 6.31
C LEU A 36 -11.11 2.23 6.88
N ASP A 37 -12.19 1.93 7.59
CA ASP A 37 -13.02 2.95 8.22
C ASP A 37 -12.26 3.69 9.35
N ARG A 38 -11.47 2.99 10.15
CA ARG A 38 -10.55 3.61 11.13
C ARG A 38 -9.50 4.50 10.46
N ILE A 39 -9.01 4.12 9.28
CA ILE A 39 -8.08 4.95 8.50
C ILE A 39 -8.76 6.23 8.03
N LYS A 40 -10.02 6.15 7.56
CA LYS A 40 -10.82 7.33 7.18
C LYS A 40 -11.08 8.23 8.39
N GLU A 41 -11.49 7.66 9.53
CA GLU A 41 -11.67 8.41 10.77
C GLU A 41 -10.41 9.17 11.18
N ARG A 42 -9.25 8.51 11.13
CA ARG A 42 -7.97 9.17 11.41
C ARG A 42 -7.69 10.33 10.45
N ARG A 43 -8.01 10.20 9.15
CA ARG A 43 -7.86 11.28 8.17
C ARG A 43 -8.74 12.48 8.56
N ASN A 44 -9.98 12.24 8.95
CA ASN A 44 -10.91 13.28 9.37
C ASN A 44 -10.41 14.00 10.62
N LYS A 45 -9.90 13.28 11.63
CA LYS A 45 -9.30 13.86 12.83
C LYS A 45 -8.04 14.66 12.52
N LYS A 46 -7.22 14.23 11.56
CA LYS A 46 -6.08 15.01 11.07
C LYS A 46 -6.52 16.30 10.38
N ALA A 47 -7.59 16.27 9.59
CA ALA A 47 -8.15 17.48 8.97
C ALA A 47 -8.69 18.46 10.03
N ALA A 48 -9.31 17.94 11.12
CA ALA A 48 -9.78 18.78 12.23
C ALA A 48 -8.66 19.58 12.89
N ILE A 49 -7.44 19.03 13.00
CA ILE A 49 -6.26 19.76 13.51
C ILE A 49 -5.95 20.99 12.65
N ASN A 50 -6.01 20.82 11.32
CA ASN A 50 -5.72 21.89 10.37
C ASN A 50 -6.81 23.00 10.38
N ASN A 51 -8.06 22.61 10.71
CA ASN A 51 -9.21 23.50 10.73
C ASN A 51 -9.43 24.15 12.10
N SER A 52 -8.67 23.76 13.14
CA SER A 52 -8.79 24.30 14.49
C SER A 52 -8.31 25.76 14.52
N ARG A 53 -9.17 26.64 15.05
CA ARG A 53 -8.89 28.09 15.16
C ARG A 53 -8.20 28.47 16.47
N THR A 54 -8.51 27.78 17.54
CA THR A 54 -7.95 28.08 18.85
C THR A 54 -6.87 27.06 19.25
N ARG A 55 -5.97 27.49 20.16
CA ARG A 55 -4.92 26.62 20.68
C ARG A 55 -5.50 25.45 21.47
N ALA A 56 -6.57 25.67 22.21
CA ALA A 56 -7.24 24.63 23.01
C ALA A 56 -7.85 23.56 22.09
N GLU A 57 -8.60 23.95 21.06
CA GLU A 57 -9.16 23.02 20.06
C GLU A 57 -8.06 22.21 19.36
N LYS A 58 -6.94 22.85 19.02
CA LYS A 58 -5.82 22.18 18.36
C LYS A 58 -5.20 21.11 19.25
N VAL A 59 -5.01 21.37 20.53
CA VAL A 59 -4.46 20.41 21.50
C VAL A 59 -5.41 19.21 21.64
N GLN A 60 -6.72 19.46 21.75
CA GLN A 60 -7.72 18.39 21.83
C GLN A 60 -7.75 17.56 20.55
N ALA A 61 -7.79 18.19 19.38
CA ALA A 61 -7.77 17.49 18.09
C ALA A 61 -6.47 16.67 17.89
N GLN A 62 -5.33 17.16 18.38
CA GLN A 62 -4.07 16.41 18.38
C GLN A 62 -4.16 15.16 19.26
N ALA A 63 -4.70 15.25 20.47
CA ALA A 63 -4.88 14.10 21.37
C ALA A 63 -5.77 13.02 20.73
N GLU A 64 -6.90 13.43 20.15
CA GLU A 64 -7.80 12.51 19.44
C GLU A 64 -7.14 11.85 18.22
N ASN A 65 -6.34 12.58 17.47
CA ASN A 65 -5.61 12.02 16.32
C ASN A 65 -4.53 11.02 16.77
N ILE A 66 -3.84 11.27 17.88
CA ILE A 66 -2.88 10.33 18.46
C ILE A 66 -3.57 9.02 18.84
N GLU A 67 -4.74 9.10 19.49
CA GLU A 67 -5.51 7.92 19.87
C GLU A 67 -6.00 7.14 18.63
N ALA A 68 -6.54 7.85 17.63
CA ALA A 68 -6.94 7.25 16.36
C ALA A 68 -5.75 6.57 15.65
N ASN A 69 -4.57 7.16 15.66
CA ASN A 69 -3.36 6.54 15.12
C ASN A 69 -2.99 5.23 15.82
N LYS A 70 -3.09 5.18 17.16
CA LYS A 70 -2.85 3.96 17.94
C LYS A 70 -3.85 2.86 17.57
N LYS A 71 -5.15 3.21 17.45
CA LYS A 71 -6.21 2.28 17.04
C LYS A 71 -5.96 1.72 15.64
N VAL A 72 -5.63 2.56 14.66
CA VAL A 72 -5.32 2.14 13.29
C VAL A 72 -4.11 1.21 13.26
N LYS A 73 -3.01 1.56 13.93
CA LYS A 73 -1.82 0.69 13.99
C LYS A 73 -2.12 -0.67 14.58
N LYS A 74 -2.91 -0.73 15.66
CA LYS A 74 -3.32 -1.98 16.29
C LYS A 74 -4.17 -2.82 15.35
N SER A 75 -5.15 -2.21 14.67
CA SER A 75 -6.03 -2.88 13.71
C SER A 75 -5.24 -3.48 12.54
N ILE A 76 -4.35 -2.70 11.93
CA ILE A 76 -3.47 -3.16 10.84
C ILE A 76 -2.61 -4.36 11.28
N LYS A 77 -2.04 -4.30 12.49
CA LYS A 77 -1.25 -5.42 13.02
C LYS A 77 -2.09 -6.68 13.20
N THR A 78 -3.30 -6.54 13.73
CA THR A 78 -4.22 -7.65 13.94
C THR A 78 -4.67 -8.27 12.61
N ASP A 79 -5.03 -7.45 11.62
CA ASP A 79 -5.42 -7.93 10.29
C ASP A 79 -4.28 -8.69 9.61
N LYS A 80 -3.07 -8.13 9.68
CA LYS A 80 -1.89 -8.79 9.11
C LYS A 80 -1.60 -10.13 9.79
N GLN A 81 -1.74 -10.20 11.11
CA GLN A 81 -1.54 -11.43 11.87
C GLN A 81 -2.55 -12.50 11.46
N LYS A 82 -3.84 -12.15 11.41
CA LYS A 82 -4.90 -13.07 10.96
C LYS A 82 -4.64 -13.59 9.56
N TYR A 83 -4.27 -12.72 8.64
CA TYR A 83 -3.95 -13.11 7.26
C TYR A 83 -2.79 -14.10 7.17
N VAL A 84 -1.73 -13.88 7.95
CA VAL A 84 -0.58 -14.81 8.01
C VAL A 84 -1.00 -16.16 8.62
N GLU A 85 -1.82 -16.15 9.66
CA GLU A 85 -2.35 -17.37 10.30
C GLU A 85 -3.25 -18.17 9.32
N GLU A 86 -4.11 -17.49 8.56
CA GLU A 86 -4.94 -18.13 7.52
C GLU A 86 -4.09 -18.74 6.40
N LEU A 87 -3.05 -18.04 5.96
CA LEU A 87 -2.12 -18.58 4.96
C LEU A 87 -1.33 -19.78 5.53
N ALA A 88 -0.89 -19.73 6.77
CA ALA A 88 -0.17 -20.83 7.41
C ALA A 88 -1.05 -22.08 7.51
N THR A 89 -2.30 -21.95 7.97
CA THR A 89 -3.25 -23.05 8.04
C THR A 89 -3.57 -23.64 6.67
N THR A 90 -3.69 -22.79 5.65
CA THR A 90 -3.88 -23.22 4.26
C THR A 90 -2.67 -23.99 3.73
N ALA A 91 -1.45 -23.55 4.05
CA ALA A 91 -0.22 -24.25 3.67
C ALA A 91 -0.12 -25.62 4.36
N GLU A 92 -0.43 -25.70 5.65
CA GLU A 92 -0.46 -26.98 6.38
C GLU A 92 -1.46 -27.95 5.78
N LYS A 93 -2.66 -27.48 5.44
CA LYS A 93 -3.68 -28.31 4.79
C LYS A 93 -3.20 -28.81 3.44
N ALA A 94 -2.65 -27.94 2.60
CA ALA A 94 -2.10 -28.29 1.31
C ALA A 94 -0.96 -29.33 1.43
N ALA A 95 -0.11 -29.23 2.42
CA ALA A 95 0.95 -30.19 2.69
C ALA A 95 0.39 -31.57 3.07
N ARG A 96 -0.64 -31.62 3.93
CA ARG A 96 -1.29 -32.89 4.31
C ARG A 96 -2.00 -33.57 3.14
N GLU A 97 -2.59 -32.79 2.24
CA GLU A 97 -3.29 -33.27 1.04
C GLU A 97 -2.34 -33.60 -0.13
N GLY A 98 -1.05 -33.33 0.01
CA GLY A 98 -0.05 -33.53 -1.05
C GLY A 98 -0.20 -32.55 -2.23
N ASN A 99 -0.93 -31.43 -2.04
CA ASN A 99 -1.16 -30.44 -3.07
C ASN A 99 0.03 -29.48 -3.20
N ALA A 100 1.06 -29.91 -3.93
CA ALA A 100 2.30 -29.17 -4.11
C ALA A 100 2.09 -27.77 -4.72
N LYS A 101 1.13 -27.64 -5.65
CA LYS A 101 0.83 -26.34 -6.30
C LYS A 101 0.29 -25.33 -5.29
N GLN A 102 -0.71 -25.71 -4.50
CA GLN A 102 -1.31 -24.84 -3.50
C GLN A 102 -0.30 -24.50 -2.40
N LEU A 103 0.51 -25.46 -1.97
CA LEU A 103 1.59 -25.24 -1.01
C LEU A 103 2.58 -24.18 -1.52
N TYR A 104 3.04 -24.31 -2.77
CA TYR A 104 3.96 -23.36 -3.38
C TYR A 104 3.35 -21.96 -3.48
N ASP A 105 2.11 -21.83 -3.97
CA ASP A 105 1.43 -20.54 -4.12
C ASP A 105 1.22 -19.84 -2.76
N THR A 106 0.86 -20.61 -1.73
CA THR A 106 0.67 -20.09 -0.37
C THR A 106 2.00 -19.65 0.25
N THR A 107 3.04 -20.44 0.09
CA THR A 107 4.39 -20.10 0.57
C THR A 107 4.91 -18.84 -0.13
N LYS A 108 4.67 -18.71 -1.43
CA LYS A 108 5.03 -17.51 -2.19
C LYS A 108 4.31 -16.25 -1.69
N LYS A 109 3.04 -16.37 -1.28
CA LYS A 109 2.28 -15.28 -0.66
C LYS A 109 2.85 -14.91 0.72
N LEU A 110 3.24 -15.89 1.54
CA LEU A 110 3.83 -15.68 2.85
C LEU A 110 5.19 -14.99 2.79
N THR A 111 6.05 -15.41 1.88
CA THR A 111 7.40 -14.82 1.71
C THR A 111 7.35 -13.41 1.11
N GLY A 112 6.18 -13.00 0.59
CA GLY A 112 6.01 -11.75 -0.14
C GLY A 112 6.67 -11.81 -1.52
N LYS A 113 6.25 -10.93 -2.41
CA LYS A 113 6.89 -10.75 -3.72
C LYS A 113 8.25 -10.04 -3.57
N TYR A 114 9.15 -10.59 -2.77
CA TYR A 114 10.52 -10.11 -2.73
C TYR A 114 11.34 -10.81 -3.81
N SER A 115 10.94 -10.63 -5.05
CA SER A 115 11.87 -10.73 -6.14
C SER A 115 12.65 -9.40 -6.13
N LYS A 116 13.86 -9.42 -5.61
CA LYS A 116 14.81 -8.34 -5.93
C LYS A 116 14.78 -8.24 -7.46
N PRO A 117 14.46 -7.05 -8.03
CA PRO A 117 14.62 -6.91 -9.48
C PRO A 117 16.04 -7.35 -9.79
N GLU A 118 16.18 -8.37 -10.62
CA GLU A 118 17.49 -8.84 -11.06
C GLU A 118 18.22 -7.60 -11.59
N ARG A 119 19.29 -7.21 -10.91
CA ARG A 119 20.08 -6.09 -11.37
C ARG A 119 20.77 -6.56 -12.64
N PRO A 120 20.51 -5.96 -13.81
CA PRO A 120 21.14 -6.39 -15.03
C PRO A 120 22.67 -6.32 -14.82
N VAL A 121 23.35 -7.38 -15.20
CA VAL A 121 24.82 -7.42 -15.18
C VAL A 121 25.31 -6.30 -16.11
N LYS A 122 26.22 -5.47 -15.62
CA LYS A 122 26.79 -4.37 -16.39
C LYS A 122 28.12 -4.78 -16.97
N ASP A 123 28.44 -4.30 -18.17
CA ASP A 123 29.74 -4.40 -18.78
C ASP A 123 30.79 -3.51 -18.06
N LYS A 124 32.04 -3.52 -18.53
CA LYS A 124 33.13 -2.69 -17.98
C LYS A 124 32.86 -1.18 -18.11
N GLU A 125 31.98 -0.79 -19.05
CA GLU A 125 31.57 0.59 -19.32
C GLU A 125 30.29 1.00 -18.60
N GLY A 126 29.71 0.09 -17.78
CA GLY A 126 28.51 0.36 -16.96
C GLY A 126 27.18 0.20 -17.71
N ARG A 127 27.18 -0.32 -18.94
CA ARG A 127 25.99 -0.56 -19.75
C ARG A 127 25.34 -1.90 -19.37
N PRO A 128 24.00 -2.00 -19.30
CA PRO A 128 23.34 -3.27 -18.98
C PRO A 128 23.53 -4.28 -20.11
N ILE A 129 24.01 -5.47 -19.79
CA ILE A 129 24.17 -6.58 -20.74
C ILE A 129 22.81 -7.28 -20.84
N THR A 130 22.16 -7.18 -22.00
CA THR A 130 20.83 -7.76 -22.26
C THR A 130 20.90 -9.14 -22.93
N GLU A 131 22.04 -9.51 -23.53
CA GLU A 131 22.21 -10.79 -24.22
C GLU A 131 22.82 -11.86 -23.33
N ILE A 132 22.15 -13.03 -23.23
CA ILE A 132 22.54 -14.16 -22.39
C ILE A 132 23.94 -14.70 -22.77
N GLN A 133 24.32 -14.62 -24.02
CA GLN A 133 25.65 -15.06 -24.48
C GLN A 133 26.79 -14.18 -23.97
N GLN A 134 26.56 -12.88 -23.82
CA GLN A 134 27.56 -11.95 -23.27
C GLN A 134 27.73 -12.11 -21.76
N GLN A 135 26.72 -12.64 -21.07
CA GLN A 135 26.78 -12.91 -19.63
C GLN A 135 27.60 -14.16 -19.28
N ARG A 136 27.71 -15.12 -20.21
CA ARG A 136 28.46 -16.38 -20.02
C ARG A 136 29.96 -16.27 -20.19
N ASN A 137 30.44 -15.23 -20.85
CA ASN A 137 31.87 -15.05 -21.19
C ASN A 137 32.63 -14.17 -20.18
N LYS A 138 32.10 -14.08 -18.96
CA LYS A 138 32.76 -13.45 -17.79
C LYS A 138 32.96 -14.48 -16.68
#